data_77aa08337203c5259822d0893d3c3de9
#
_entry.id   77aa08337203c5259822d0893d3c3de9
#
_cell.length_a   1.000
_cell.length_b   1.000
_cell.length_c   1.000
_cell.angle_alpha   90.00
_cell.angle_beta   90.00
_cell.angle_gamma   90.00
#
_symmetry.space_group_name_H-M   'P 1'
#
loop_
_entity.id
_entity.type
_entity.pdbx_description
1 polymer ?
#
loop_
_entity_poly.entity_id
_entity_poly.type
_entity_poly.pdbx_seq_one_letter_code
_entity_poly.pdbx_strand_id
1 'polypeptide(L)'
;MSKVIIKIYFFLLFFGLGFPAVAQFRVEVSGVGLTQLPIAVSAFRGEDGAPQKIAAIVQADLERSGQFRGVDTAGAALDEVTRPDMAVWRQRGADSLALGSVTRLVDGRYDVRFRLWDVVRGQDLGGQSYAVIQADLRLAAHRIADFIYEKLTGDKGAFSTRIAYVTKVAQRYQLWVADADGENAQSAFTSPEPIISPAWSPNGSQLAYVSFESRKPVVYTHDVANGKRRLIANFRGSNSAPAWSPDGRTLAVTLSRDGGSQLYAIDAGGGEPRRLAQSSSIDTEPVYTPDGKSIYFVSDRGGAPQIYKMPSMGGNVERVTFAGSYNISPAISPDGRWLAYISRVSGAFKLHIIELASGAVNAITDTSADESPSFAPNSRLIVYATQQQGREALMTTTLDGKLKARLAGQNGNIREPDWGPFQKQ
;
A
#
# COMPACT_ATOMS: atom_id res chain seq x y z
N MET A 1 39.56 -69.53 -6.75
CA MET A 1 39.48 -68.82 -5.44
C MET A 1 39.25 -67.36 -5.73
N SER A 2 37.98 -66.92 -5.71
CA SER A 2 37.58 -65.54 -6.04
C SER A 2 37.04 -64.93 -4.76
N LYS A 3 37.68 -63.84 -4.34
CA LYS A 3 37.29 -63.04 -3.14
C LYS A 3 36.21 -62.00 -3.53
N VAL A 4 35.01 -62.15 -2.97
CA VAL A 4 33.93 -61.20 -3.04
C VAL A 4 34.16 -60.13 -1.98
N ILE A 5 34.28 -58.84 -2.40
CA ILE A 5 34.38 -57.69 -1.52
C ILE A 5 32.96 -57.05 -1.45
N ILE A 6 32.32 -57.15 -0.29
CA ILE A 6 31.05 -56.48 0.02
C ILE A 6 31.36 -55.07 0.45
N LYS A 7 30.92 -54.04 -0.35
CA LYS A 7 30.94 -52.62 0.03
C LYS A 7 29.64 -52.29 0.75
N ILE A 8 29.73 -52.02 2.05
CA ILE A 8 28.63 -51.49 2.87
C ILE A 8 28.59 -49.94 2.65
N TYR A 9 27.51 -49.45 2.06
CA TYR A 9 27.23 -48.02 1.99
C TYR A 9 26.47 -47.58 3.26
N PHE A 10 27.10 -46.76 4.06
CA PHE A 10 26.50 -46.09 5.21
C PHE A 10 25.73 -44.89 4.70
N PHE A 11 24.39 -44.93 4.75
CA PHE A 11 23.50 -43.83 4.40
C PHE A 11 23.32 -42.95 5.65
N LEU A 12 24.03 -41.81 5.73
CA LEU A 12 23.83 -40.81 6.75
C LEU A 12 22.57 -39.99 6.43
N LEU A 13 21.48 -40.26 7.13
CA LEU A 13 20.29 -39.41 7.10
C LEU A 13 20.59 -38.11 7.88
N PHE A 14 20.83 -37.00 7.15
CA PHE A 14 20.84 -35.70 7.74
C PHE A 14 19.40 -35.25 7.99
N PHE A 15 18.95 -35.27 9.23
CA PHE A 15 17.75 -34.57 9.69
C PHE A 15 18.08 -33.07 9.73
N GLY A 16 17.74 -32.36 8.69
CA GLY A 16 17.79 -30.91 8.68
C GLY A 16 16.72 -30.33 9.61
N LEU A 17 17.09 -29.85 10.77
CA LEU A 17 16.28 -28.96 11.59
C LEU A 17 16.08 -27.67 10.80
N GLY A 18 14.94 -27.55 10.14
CA GLY A 18 14.52 -26.30 9.51
C GLY A 18 14.19 -25.27 10.61
N PHE A 19 15.11 -24.34 10.86
CA PHE A 19 14.79 -23.13 11.60
C PHE A 19 13.83 -22.30 10.74
N PRO A 20 12.72 -21.77 11.27
CA PRO A 20 11.92 -20.80 10.55
C PRO A 20 12.81 -19.59 10.27
N ALA A 21 13.09 -19.33 9.00
CA ALA A 21 13.72 -18.07 8.60
C ALA A 21 12.73 -16.94 8.89
N VAL A 22 12.97 -16.23 9.97
CA VAL A 22 12.32 -14.95 10.22
C VAL A 22 12.81 -14.02 9.09
N ALA A 23 11.92 -13.66 8.19
CA ALA A 23 12.21 -12.71 7.13
C ALA A 23 12.60 -11.38 7.79
N GLN A 24 13.90 -11.09 7.78
CA GLN A 24 14.42 -9.84 8.31
C GLN A 24 14.05 -8.73 7.33
N PHE A 25 13.25 -7.79 7.77
CA PHE A 25 12.89 -6.57 7.02
C PHE A 25 14.17 -5.87 6.58
N ARG A 26 14.42 -5.82 5.28
CA ARG A 26 15.53 -5.06 4.71
C ARG A 26 14.95 -3.85 4.00
N VAL A 27 14.99 -2.69 4.65
CA VAL A 27 14.74 -1.39 4.01
C VAL A 27 16.01 -1.00 3.26
N GLU A 28 15.95 -1.03 1.92
CA GLU A 28 17.06 -0.53 1.10
C GLU A 28 16.87 0.99 0.91
N VAL A 29 17.63 1.77 1.66
CA VAL A 29 17.67 3.23 1.52
C VAL A 29 18.69 3.57 0.43
N SER A 30 18.23 3.99 -0.73
CA SER A 30 19.08 4.56 -1.78
C SER A 30 18.80 6.05 -1.93
N GLY A 31 19.72 6.90 -1.54
CA GLY A 31 19.63 8.35 -1.79
C GLY A 31 20.18 9.20 -0.65
N VAL A 32 21.12 10.08 -0.98
CA VAL A 32 21.69 11.08 -0.08
C VAL A 32 20.85 12.36 -0.21
N GLY A 33 20.33 12.94 0.90
CA GLY A 33 19.85 14.31 0.86
C GLY A 33 18.64 14.72 1.68
N LEU A 34 17.98 13.82 2.43
CA LEU A 34 17.01 14.23 3.45
C LEU A 34 17.65 14.09 4.82
N THR A 35 17.57 15.13 5.65
CA THR A 35 17.95 15.04 7.07
C THR A 35 16.87 14.20 7.77
N GLN A 36 17.08 12.88 7.83
CA GLN A 36 16.20 11.99 8.55
C GLN A 36 16.24 12.29 10.03
N LEU A 37 15.10 12.22 10.70
CA LEU A 37 14.97 12.39 12.14
C LEU A 37 15.50 11.15 12.86
N PRO A 38 16.58 11.27 13.69
CA PRO A 38 17.12 10.15 14.42
C PRO A 38 16.17 9.76 15.56
N ILE A 39 15.64 8.53 15.53
CA ILE A 39 14.75 8.02 16.57
C ILE A 39 15.26 6.69 17.13
N ALA A 40 15.26 6.57 18.44
CA ALA A 40 15.44 5.31 19.13
C ALA A 40 14.06 4.73 19.51
N VAL A 41 13.80 3.48 19.17
CA VAL A 41 12.63 2.73 19.64
C VAL A 41 13.16 1.60 20.51
N SER A 42 13.07 1.75 21.85
CA SER A 42 13.54 0.71 22.75
C SER A 42 12.64 -0.52 22.70
N ALA A 43 13.18 -1.70 22.96
CA ALA A 43 12.36 -2.88 23.15
C ALA A 43 11.32 -2.59 24.26
N PHE A 44 10.07 -2.94 24.02
CA PHE A 44 9.00 -2.73 24.99
C PHE A 44 9.12 -3.77 26.11
N ARG A 45 9.06 -3.34 27.34
CA ARG A 45 9.12 -4.28 28.47
C ARG A 45 8.00 -5.30 28.37
N GLY A 46 8.34 -6.58 28.44
CA GLY A 46 7.39 -7.70 28.38
C GLY A 46 6.99 -8.13 26.97
N GLU A 47 7.46 -7.48 25.89
CA GLU A 47 7.13 -7.89 24.53
C GLU A 47 7.73 -9.25 24.11
N ASP A 48 8.73 -9.77 24.87
CA ASP A 48 9.26 -11.12 24.62
C ASP A 48 8.24 -12.21 24.87
N GLY A 49 7.29 -11.97 25.77
CA GLY A 49 6.17 -12.86 26.03
C GLY A 49 4.97 -12.68 25.10
N ALA A 50 5.04 -11.71 24.17
CA ALA A 50 3.98 -11.47 23.19
C ALA A 50 4.30 -12.12 21.84
N PRO A 51 3.30 -12.48 21.05
CA PRO A 51 3.50 -13.07 19.72
C PRO A 51 4.04 -12.10 18.66
N GLN A 52 4.07 -10.79 18.97
CA GLN A 52 4.57 -9.74 18.09
C GLN A 52 5.60 -8.86 18.82
N LYS A 53 6.65 -8.48 18.12
CA LYS A 53 7.66 -7.52 18.59
C LYS A 53 7.22 -6.11 18.23
N ILE A 54 6.56 -5.43 19.15
CA ILE A 54 5.95 -4.12 18.92
C ILE A 54 7.00 -3.08 18.52
N ALA A 55 8.12 -3.00 19.25
CA ALA A 55 9.19 -2.05 18.96
C ALA A 55 9.75 -2.23 17.53
N ALA A 56 9.95 -3.46 17.08
CA ALA A 56 10.49 -3.74 15.75
C ALA A 56 9.53 -3.30 14.64
N ILE A 57 8.21 -3.50 14.82
CA ILE A 57 7.20 -3.06 13.85
C ILE A 57 7.17 -1.54 13.79
N VAL A 58 7.13 -0.86 14.94
CA VAL A 58 7.14 0.62 15.02
C VAL A 58 8.38 1.19 14.33
N GLN A 59 9.55 0.64 14.59
CA GLN A 59 10.80 1.12 13.97
C GLN A 59 10.78 0.91 12.46
N ALA A 60 10.37 -0.27 11.98
CA ALA A 60 10.28 -0.57 10.54
C ALA A 60 9.31 0.36 9.81
N ASP A 61 8.16 0.68 10.41
CA ASP A 61 7.19 1.64 9.87
C ASP A 61 7.80 3.03 9.70
N LEU A 62 8.43 3.55 10.77
CA LEU A 62 9.04 4.87 10.77
C LEU A 62 10.17 4.97 9.74
N GLU A 63 11.04 3.98 9.65
CA GLU A 63 12.13 3.93 8.66
C GLU A 63 11.59 3.87 7.22
N ARG A 64 10.55 3.05 6.98
CA ARG A 64 9.91 2.92 5.66
C ARG A 64 9.28 4.24 5.17
N SER A 65 8.90 5.15 6.07
CA SER A 65 8.41 6.48 5.70
C SER A 65 9.48 7.36 5.02
N GLY A 66 10.76 7.03 5.22
CA GLY A 66 11.89 7.84 4.75
C GLY A 66 12.19 9.08 5.60
N GLN A 67 11.33 9.40 6.57
CA GLN A 67 11.49 10.57 7.44
C GLN A 67 12.40 10.27 8.65
N PHE A 68 12.57 9.00 9.01
CA PHE A 68 13.27 8.59 10.21
C PHE A 68 14.47 7.70 9.92
N ARG A 69 15.46 7.81 10.78
CA ARG A 69 16.61 6.92 10.87
C ARG A 69 16.64 6.29 12.26
N GLY A 70 16.62 4.95 12.30
CA GLY A 70 16.73 4.21 13.55
C GLY A 70 18.08 4.43 14.24
N VAL A 71 18.05 4.54 15.55
CA VAL A 71 19.24 4.63 16.43
C VAL A 71 19.31 3.37 17.27
N ASP A 72 20.48 2.75 17.33
CA ASP A 72 20.72 1.55 18.11
C ASP A 72 20.44 1.78 19.61
N THR A 73 19.57 0.94 20.16
CA THR A 73 19.18 0.98 21.58
C THR A 73 20.10 0.16 22.48
N ALA A 74 21.08 -0.59 21.92
CA ALA A 74 21.97 -1.53 22.61
C ALA A 74 21.18 -2.53 23.50
N GLY A 75 20.01 -2.98 23.02
CA GLY A 75 19.17 -3.93 23.74
C GLY A 75 18.41 -3.37 24.95
N ALA A 76 18.36 -2.04 25.11
CA ALA A 76 17.58 -1.43 26.18
C ALA A 76 16.11 -1.78 26.07
N ALA A 77 15.51 -2.27 27.15
CA ALA A 77 14.07 -2.51 27.31
C ALA A 77 13.53 -1.58 28.39
N LEU A 78 12.81 -0.54 27.98
CA LEU A 78 12.29 0.49 28.88
C LEU A 78 10.75 0.52 28.78
N ASP A 79 10.10 0.78 29.92
CA ASP A 79 8.65 0.97 29.97
C ASP A 79 8.27 2.46 29.92
N GLU A 80 6.98 2.72 29.71
CA GLU A 80 6.41 4.05 29.55
C GLU A 80 6.46 4.92 30.82
N VAL A 81 6.69 4.33 31.99
CA VAL A 81 6.80 5.05 33.26
C VAL A 81 8.24 5.41 33.60
N THR A 82 9.21 4.79 32.93
CA THR A 82 10.64 5.10 33.14
C THR A 82 10.95 6.49 32.58
N ARG A 83 11.51 7.36 33.41
CA ARG A 83 12.12 8.60 32.92
C ARG A 83 13.52 8.30 32.40
N PRO A 84 13.76 8.43 31.09
CA PRO A 84 15.03 8.05 30.49
C PRO A 84 16.13 9.08 30.84
N ASP A 85 17.38 8.62 30.93
CA ASP A 85 18.52 9.50 30.95
C ASP A 85 18.79 10.07 29.56
N MET A 86 18.41 11.33 29.38
CA MET A 86 18.51 12.01 28.06
C MET A 86 19.97 12.19 27.62
N ALA A 87 20.96 12.23 28.54
CA ALA A 87 22.37 12.36 28.17
C ALA A 87 22.85 11.09 27.43
N VAL A 88 22.43 9.92 27.89
CA VAL A 88 22.74 8.63 27.26
C VAL A 88 22.20 8.56 25.85
N TRP A 89 20.94 8.97 25.62
CA TRP A 89 20.32 8.91 24.31
C TRP A 89 20.86 9.94 23.34
N ARG A 90 21.19 11.16 23.83
CA ARG A 90 21.92 12.17 23.02
C ARG A 90 23.27 11.66 22.57
N GLN A 91 24.01 11.02 23.47
CA GLN A 91 25.32 10.45 23.14
C GLN A 91 25.23 9.35 22.08
N ARG A 92 24.12 8.62 22.05
CA ARG A 92 23.82 7.63 20.98
C ARG A 92 23.35 8.27 19.66
N GLY A 93 23.12 9.57 19.65
CA GLY A 93 22.68 10.32 18.47
C GLY A 93 21.18 10.21 18.18
N ALA A 94 20.35 9.99 19.21
CA ALA A 94 18.91 10.03 19.09
C ALA A 94 18.38 11.44 19.41
N ASP A 95 17.51 11.96 18.55
CA ASP A 95 16.74 13.19 18.79
C ASP A 95 15.40 12.88 19.48
N SER A 96 14.87 11.69 19.27
CA SER A 96 13.62 11.22 19.88
C SER A 96 13.78 9.79 20.40
N LEU A 97 13.00 9.45 21.44
CA LEU A 97 12.97 8.12 22.06
C LEU A 97 11.53 7.66 22.28
N ALA A 98 11.17 6.53 21.72
CA ALA A 98 9.95 5.80 22.05
C ALA A 98 10.28 4.62 22.98
N LEU A 99 9.48 4.45 24.02
CA LEU A 99 9.61 3.38 25.02
C LEU A 99 8.21 2.91 25.45
N GLY A 100 8.10 1.68 25.93
CA GLY A 100 6.78 1.16 26.27
C GLY A 100 6.80 -0.21 26.93
N SER A 101 5.60 -0.73 27.15
CA SER A 101 5.38 -2.07 27.75
C SER A 101 4.27 -2.82 27.05
N VAL A 102 4.33 -4.15 27.13
CA VAL A 102 3.29 -5.09 26.68
C VAL A 102 2.98 -6.03 27.83
N THR A 103 1.73 -6.02 28.29
CA THR A 103 1.29 -6.86 29.40
C THR A 103 0.07 -7.68 28.97
N ARG A 104 0.11 -8.99 29.17
CA ARG A 104 -1.04 -9.85 28.96
C ARG A 104 -2.03 -9.70 30.13
N LEU A 105 -3.26 -9.33 29.82
CA LEU A 105 -4.33 -9.17 30.80
C LEU A 105 -4.98 -10.51 31.16
N VAL A 106 -5.70 -10.55 32.28
CA VAL A 106 -6.38 -11.75 32.79
C VAL A 106 -7.45 -12.28 31.81
N ASP A 107 -8.07 -11.40 31.03
CA ASP A 107 -9.07 -11.75 30.01
C ASP A 107 -8.44 -12.19 28.67
N GLY A 108 -7.10 -12.33 28.60
CA GLY A 108 -6.37 -12.79 27.44
C GLY A 108 -6.00 -11.70 26.42
N ARG A 109 -6.49 -10.48 26.59
CA ARG A 109 -6.05 -9.31 25.81
C ARG A 109 -4.62 -8.89 26.20
N TYR A 110 -4.08 -7.98 25.43
CA TYR A 110 -2.79 -7.34 25.68
C TYR A 110 -3.00 -5.85 25.92
N ASP A 111 -2.40 -5.32 26.97
CA ASP A 111 -2.28 -3.89 27.23
C ASP A 111 -0.94 -3.44 26.70
N VAL A 112 -0.95 -2.64 25.64
CA VAL A 112 0.25 -2.07 24.98
C VAL A 112 0.29 -0.60 25.30
N ARG A 113 1.31 -0.16 25.99
CA ARG A 113 1.51 1.23 26.40
C ARG A 113 2.81 1.77 25.84
N PHE A 114 2.82 3.05 25.51
CA PHE A 114 4.06 3.69 25.06
C PHE A 114 4.09 5.16 25.46
N ARG A 115 5.31 5.72 25.41
CA ARG A 115 5.59 7.13 25.62
C ARG A 115 6.69 7.58 24.67
N LEU A 116 6.54 8.80 24.14
CA LEU A 116 7.49 9.45 23.24
C LEU A 116 8.17 10.61 23.96
N TRP A 117 9.47 10.72 23.83
CA TRP A 117 10.29 11.78 24.38
C TRP A 117 11.05 12.54 23.30
N ASP A 118 11.10 13.87 23.41
CA ASP A 118 12.09 14.71 22.76
C ASP A 118 13.39 14.64 23.58
N VAL A 119 14.39 13.97 23.06
CA VAL A 119 15.67 13.73 23.76
C VAL A 119 16.49 15.02 23.82
N VAL A 120 16.38 15.89 22.80
CA VAL A 120 17.12 17.14 22.69
C VAL A 120 16.67 18.12 23.78
N ARG A 121 15.33 18.29 23.92
CA ARG A 121 14.72 19.20 24.89
C ARG A 121 14.48 18.55 26.25
N GLY A 122 14.55 17.21 26.34
CA GLY A 122 14.20 16.46 27.53
C GLY A 122 12.69 16.52 27.88
N GLN A 123 11.85 16.69 26.89
CA GLN A 123 10.41 16.91 27.01
C GLN A 123 9.63 15.63 26.70
N ASP A 124 8.63 15.35 27.52
CA ASP A 124 7.62 14.33 27.26
C ASP A 124 6.65 14.83 26.17
N LEU A 125 6.57 14.11 25.05
CA LEU A 125 5.66 14.40 23.92
C LEU A 125 4.32 13.67 24.02
N GLY A 126 4.12 12.90 25.10
CA GLY A 126 2.92 12.13 25.35
C GLY A 126 3.04 10.65 24.96
N GLY A 127 1.95 9.93 25.11
CA GLY A 127 1.83 8.51 24.83
C GLY A 127 0.39 8.07 24.88
N GLN A 128 0.14 6.81 24.57
CA GLN A 128 -1.19 6.20 24.58
C GLN A 128 -1.12 4.77 25.12
N SER A 129 -2.29 4.19 25.37
CA SER A 129 -2.44 2.76 25.71
C SER A 129 -3.52 2.12 24.84
N TYR A 130 -3.31 0.86 24.50
CA TYR A 130 -4.24 0.06 23.68
C TYR A 130 -4.47 -1.29 24.35
N ALA A 131 -5.72 -1.58 24.73
CA ALA A 131 -6.13 -2.90 25.19
C ALA A 131 -6.69 -3.69 24.00
N VAL A 132 -5.89 -4.60 23.43
CA VAL A 132 -6.20 -5.28 22.17
C VAL A 132 -6.16 -6.79 22.30
N ILE A 133 -6.89 -7.48 21.44
CA ILE A 133 -6.73 -8.94 21.28
C ILE A 133 -5.42 -9.26 20.55
N GLN A 134 -4.98 -10.51 20.62
CA GLN A 134 -3.72 -10.95 20.01
C GLN A 134 -3.62 -10.62 18.51
N ALA A 135 -4.72 -10.76 17.78
CA ALA A 135 -4.79 -10.48 16.34
C ALA A 135 -4.51 -9.01 16.00
N ASP A 136 -4.82 -8.08 16.94
CA ASP A 136 -4.70 -6.64 16.72
C ASP A 136 -3.39 -6.03 17.28
N LEU A 137 -2.45 -6.86 17.74
CA LEU A 137 -1.16 -6.38 18.25
C LEU A 137 -0.36 -5.61 17.18
N ARG A 138 -0.38 -6.10 15.91
CA ARG A 138 0.27 -5.37 14.81
C ARG A 138 -0.41 -4.03 14.57
N LEU A 139 -1.73 -3.99 14.55
CA LEU A 139 -2.48 -2.75 14.40
C LEU A 139 -2.16 -1.74 15.52
N ALA A 140 -1.98 -2.21 16.77
CA ALA A 140 -1.53 -1.36 17.87
C ALA A 140 -0.13 -0.79 17.61
N ALA A 141 0.81 -1.59 17.10
CA ALA A 141 2.15 -1.12 16.74
C ALA A 141 2.10 -0.07 15.61
N HIS A 142 1.32 -0.30 14.56
CA HIS A 142 1.12 0.67 13.47
C HIS A 142 0.50 1.98 13.96
N ARG A 143 -0.45 1.94 14.91
CA ARG A 143 -1.04 3.15 15.53
C ARG A 143 -0.03 3.91 16.38
N ILE A 144 0.89 3.21 17.05
CA ILE A 144 2.02 3.83 17.76
C ILE A 144 2.93 4.56 16.76
N ALA A 145 3.26 3.91 15.65
CA ALA A 145 4.05 4.53 14.60
C ALA A 145 3.33 5.76 14.00
N ASP A 146 2.02 5.69 13.75
CA ASP A 146 1.21 6.83 13.29
C ASP A 146 1.25 8.01 14.27
N PHE A 147 1.12 7.74 15.57
CA PHE A 147 1.21 8.77 16.60
C PHE A 147 2.59 9.43 16.63
N ILE A 148 3.65 8.63 16.60
CA ILE A 148 5.04 9.13 16.59
C ILE A 148 5.28 9.98 15.35
N TYR A 149 4.87 9.48 14.19
CA TYR A 149 5.00 10.16 12.91
C TYR A 149 4.31 11.53 12.96
N GLU A 150 3.05 11.58 13.38
CA GLU A 150 2.27 12.81 13.47
C GLU A 150 2.87 13.81 14.46
N LYS A 151 3.31 13.35 15.63
CA LYS A 151 3.93 14.20 16.65
C LYS A 151 5.23 14.85 16.20
N LEU A 152 6.04 14.14 15.39
CA LEU A 152 7.36 14.60 15.01
C LEU A 152 7.39 15.30 13.65
N THR A 153 6.42 15.02 12.76
CA THR A 153 6.38 15.61 11.41
C THR A 153 5.22 16.60 11.20
N GLY A 154 4.17 16.52 12.01
CA GLY A 154 2.93 17.28 11.84
C GLY A 154 1.95 16.66 10.82
N ASP A 155 2.36 15.66 10.06
CA ASP A 155 1.53 14.94 9.10
C ASP A 155 0.97 13.67 9.73
N LYS A 156 -0.25 13.25 9.33
CA LYS A 156 -0.81 11.97 9.78
C LYS A 156 0.03 10.79 9.28
N GLY A 157 0.29 9.82 10.15
CA GLY A 157 0.85 8.52 9.75
C GLY A 157 -0.16 7.70 8.95
N ALA A 158 0.33 6.82 8.07
CA ALA A 158 -0.52 5.95 7.25
C ALA A 158 -0.19 4.45 7.48
N PHE A 159 0.47 4.12 8.59
CA PHE A 159 0.92 2.75 8.86
C PHE A 159 -0.21 1.83 9.30
N SER A 160 -1.22 2.35 10.02
CA SER A 160 -2.41 1.58 10.42
C SER A 160 -3.47 1.47 9.32
N THR A 161 -3.11 1.73 8.07
CA THR A 161 -3.99 1.57 6.90
C THR A 161 -3.80 0.21 6.25
N ARG A 162 -4.54 -0.07 5.18
CA ARG A 162 -4.49 -1.37 4.48
C ARG A 162 -4.25 -1.20 2.99
N ILE A 163 -3.69 -2.23 2.37
CA ILE A 163 -3.48 -2.33 0.92
C ILE A 163 -4.31 -3.50 0.40
N ALA A 164 -5.02 -3.30 -0.72
CA ALA A 164 -5.58 -4.37 -1.51
C ALA A 164 -4.66 -4.68 -2.69
N TYR A 165 -4.57 -5.94 -3.09
CA TYR A 165 -3.80 -6.36 -4.27
C TYR A 165 -4.29 -7.71 -4.80
N VAL A 166 -3.90 -8.06 -6.00
CA VAL A 166 -4.24 -9.33 -6.63
C VAL A 166 -2.99 -10.21 -6.76
N THR A 167 -3.14 -11.50 -6.49
CA THR A 167 -2.12 -12.49 -6.82
C THR A 167 -2.68 -13.52 -7.79
N LYS A 168 -1.76 -14.07 -8.62
CA LYS A 168 -2.00 -15.29 -9.36
C LYS A 168 -1.04 -16.38 -8.89
N VAL A 169 -1.58 -17.42 -8.28
CA VAL A 169 -0.83 -18.59 -7.85
C VAL A 169 -1.40 -19.81 -8.56
N ALA A 170 -0.59 -20.50 -9.34
CA ALA A 170 -1.02 -21.56 -10.25
C ALA A 170 -2.16 -21.10 -11.18
N GLN A 171 -3.36 -21.68 -11.07
CA GLN A 171 -4.52 -21.33 -11.88
C GLN A 171 -5.58 -20.56 -11.08
N ARG A 172 -5.20 -19.91 -9.96
CA ARG A 172 -6.15 -19.18 -9.12
C ARG A 172 -5.71 -17.72 -8.95
N TYR A 173 -6.67 -16.83 -9.03
CA TYR A 173 -6.54 -15.42 -8.72
C TYR A 173 -7.13 -15.17 -7.33
N GLN A 174 -6.45 -14.37 -6.55
CA GLN A 174 -6.86 -14.04 -5.18
C GLN A 174 -6.78 -12.53 -4.98
N LEU A 175 -7.87 -11.95 -4.48
CA LEU A 175 -7.91 -10.58 -3.98
C LEU A 175 -7.53 -10.61 -2.50
N TRP A 176 -6.47 -9.91 -2.16
CA TRP A 176 -5.94 -9.82 -0.81
C TRP A 176 -6.16 -8.45 -0.20
N VAL A 177 -6.26 -8.44 1.12
CA VAL A 177 -6.16 -7.24 1.95
C VAL A 177 -5.08 -7.49 2.99
N ALA A 178 -4.09 -6.61 3.05
CA ALA A 178 -2.96 -6.70 3.98
C ALA A 178 -2.80 -5.38 4.75
N ASP A 179 -1.99 -5.40 5.82
CA ASP A 179 -1.49 -4.18 6.47
C ASP A 179 -0.63 -3.36 5.48
N ALA A 180 -0.42 -2.08 5.75
CA ALA A 180 0.32 -1.18 4.86
C ALA A 180 1.78 -1.60 4.62
N ASP A 181 2.33 -2.49 5.44
CA ASP A 181 3.65 -3.09 5.28
C ASP A 181 3.66 -4.39 4.47
N GLY A 182 2.49 -4.87 4.05
CA GLY A 182 2.30 -6.09 3.28
C GLY A 182 2.10 -7.35 4.11
N GLU A 183 2.28 -7.28 5.43
CA GLU A 183 2.05 -8.40 6.35
C GLU A 183 0.56 -8.59 6.66
N ASN A 184 0.25 -9.64 7.42
CA ASN A 184 -1.12 -9.97 7.87
C ASN A 184 -2.14 -10.04 6.71
N ALA A 185 -1.70 -10.50 5.54
CA ALA A 185 -2.53 -10.60 4.36
C ALA A 185 -3.66 -11.62 4.53
N GLN A 186 -4.89 -11.19 4.27
CA GLN A 186 -6.09 -12.01 4.31
C GLN A 186 -6.74 -12.05 2.93
N SER A 187 -7.13 -13.25 2.48
CA SER A 187 -7.83 -13.42 1.21
C SER A 187 -9.26 -12.93 1.35
N ALA A 188 -9.59 -11.85 0.65
CA ALA A 188 -10.96 -11.34 0.57
C ALA A 188 -11.80 -12.18 -0.42
N PHE A 189 -11.18 -12.63 -1.52
CA PHE A 189 -11.89 -13.39 -2.54
C PHE A 189 -10.91 -14.25 -3.38
N THR A 190 -11.36 -15.44 -3.78
CA THR A 190 -10.60 -16.35 -4.65
C THR A 190 -11.44 -16.77 -5.86
N SER A 191 -10.85 -16.75 -7.05
CA SER A 191 -11.49 -17.11 -8.32
C SER A 191 -10.55 -17.96 -9.19
N PRO A 192 -11.09 -18.92 -9.97
CA PRO A 192 -10.33 -19.58 -11.04
C PRO A 192 -10.08 -18.63 -12.23
N GLU A 193 -10.89 -17.59 -12.37
CA GLU A 193 -10.83 -16.61 -13.45
C GLU A 193 -10.17 -15.31 -12.96
N PRO A 194 -9.63 -14.47 -13.86
CA PRO A 194 -8.97 -13.23 -13.49
C PRO A 194 -9.79 -12.30 -12.60
N ILE A 195 -9.10 -11.68 -11.65
CA ILE A 195 -9.55 -10.53 -10.86
C ILE A 195 -8.60 -9.40 -11.19
N ILE A 196 -9.10 -8.20 -11.49
CA ILE A 196 -8.29 -7.02 -11.79
C ILE A 196 -8.91 -5.74 -11.23
N SER A 197 -8.13 -4.67 -11.21
CA SER A 197 -8.53 -3.30 -10.86
C SER A 197 -9.27 -3.19 -9.51
N PRO A 198 -8.71 -3.67 -8.40
CA PRO A 198 -9.28 -3.40 -7.10
C PRO A 198 -9.22 -1.90 -6.79
N ALA A 199 -10.26 -1.38 -6.15
CA ALA A 199 -10.36 0.01 -5.75
C ALA A 199 -11.08 0.13 -4.41
N TRP A 200 -10.44 0.73 -3.41
CA TRP A 200 -11.05 0.97 -2.10
C TRP A 200 -12.14 2.02 -2.14
N SER A 201 -13.23 1.76 -1.45
CA SER A 201 -14.21 2.80 -1.13
C SER A 201 -13.60 3.86 -0.20
N PRO A 202 -14.02 5.14 -0.27
CA PRO A 202 -13.45 6.22 0.53
C PRO A 202 -13.55 6.03 2.05
N ASN A 203 -14.46 5.18 2.50
CA ASN A 203 -14.62 4.84 3.92
C ASN A 203 -13.89 3.54 4.34
N GLY A 204 -13.20 2.87 3.40
CA GLY A 204 -12.45 1.64 3.65
C GLY A 204 -13.28 0.40 3.95
N SER A 205 -14.61 0.44 3.77
CA SER A 205 -15.48 -0.70 4.09
C SER A 205 -15.67 -1.67 2.92
N GLN A 206 -15.45 -1.21 1.68
CA GLN A 206 -15.68 -1.99 0.46
C GLN A 206 -14.51 -1.90 -0.51
N LEU A 207 -14.39 -2.94 -1.33
CA LEU A 207 -13.55 -2.97 -2.52
C LEU A 207 -14.45 -3.10 -3.76
N ALA A 208 -14.26 -2.23 -4.75
CA ALA A 208 -14.74 -2.49 -6.10
C ALA A 208 -13.64 -3.24 -6.87
N TYR A 209 -14.01 -4.14 -7.77
CA TYR A 209 -13.05 -4.84 -8.63
C TYR A 209 -13.75 -5.45 -9.85
N VAL A 210 -12.97 -5.85 -10.83
CA VAL A 210 -13.43 -6.58 -12.00
C VAL A 210 -13.20 -8.07 -11.81
N SER A 211 -14.23 -8.89 -12.07
CA SER A 211 -14.12 -10.35 -12.08
C SER A 211 -14.50 -10.91 -13.45
N PHE A 212 -13.79 -11.93 -13.89
CA PHE A 212 -14.05 -12.66 -15.14
C PHE A 212 -14.81 -13.98 -14.91
N GLU A 213 -15.36 -14.24 -13.73
CA GLU A 213 -16.12 -15.46 -13.41
C GLU A 213 -17.27 -15.72 -14.41
N SER A 214 -17.87 -14.66 -14.96
CA SER A 214 -18.92 -14.74 -15.97
C SER A 214 -18.39 -14.91 -17.40
N ARG A 215 -17.09 -15.25 -17.56
CA ARG A 215 -16.38 -15.35 -18.86
C ARG A 215 -16.34 -14.01 -19.64
N LYS A 216 -16.65 -12.92 -18.97
CA LYS A 216 -16.49 -11.54 -19.42
C LYS A 216 -16.19 -10.66 -18.21
N PRO A 217 -15.56 -9.49 -18.39
CA PRO A 217 -15.30 -8.57 -17.29
C PRO A 217 -16.62 -7.99 -16.74
N VAL A 218 -16.80 -8.05 -15.43
CA VAL A 218 -17.96 -7.60 -14.66
C VAL A 218 -17.50 -6.91 -13.41
N VAL A 219 -18.10 -5.76 -13.06
CA VAL A 219 -17.73 -5.00 -11.86
C VAL A 219 -18.57 -5.44 -10.66
N TYR A 220 -17.91 -5.76 -9.57
CA TYR A 220 -18.48 -6.05 -8.26
C TYR A 220 -18.01 -5.05 -7.22
N THR A 221 -18.83 -4.83 -6.19
CA THR A 221 -18.37 -4.34 -4.89
C THR A 221 -18.38 -5.50 -3.89
N HIS A 222 -17.47 -5.46 -2.93
CA HIS A 222 -17.23 -6.49 -1.93
C HIS A 222 -17.07 -5.83 -0.57
N ASP A 223 -17.91 -6.17 0.39
CA ASP A 223 -17.82 -5.72 1.78
C ASP A 223 -16.70 -6.50 2.48
N VAL A 224 -15.67 -5.79 2.95
CA VAL A 224 -14.45 -6.40 3.49
C VAL A 224 -14.71 -7.09 4.84
N ALA A 225 -15.70 -6.63 5.61
CA ALA A 225 -15.97 -7.18 6.94
C ALA A 225 -16.77 -8.48 6.90
N ASN A 226 -17.68 -8.64 5.94
CA ASN A 226 -18.58 -9.80 5.90
C ASN A 226 -18.53 -10.61 4.60
N GLY A 227 -17.69 -10.20 3.64
CA GLY A 227 -17.49 -10.91 2.37
C GLY A 227 -18.66 -10.80 1.38
N LYS A 228 -19.70 -9.98 1.67
CA LYS A 228 -20.84 -9.83 0.76
C LYS A 228 -20.45 -9.11 -0.51
N ARG A 229 -20.80 -9.72 -1.64
CA ARG A 229 -20.56 -9.18 -2.98
C ARG A 229 -21.86 -8.63 -3.57
N ARG A 230 -21.74 -7.52 -4.29
CA ARG A 230 -22.84 -6.93 -5.06
C ARG A 230 -22.39 -6.71 -6.50
N LEU A 231 -23.22 -7.12 -7.42
CA LEU A 231 -23.04 -6.86 -8.85
C LEU A 231 -23.37 -5.39 -9.14
N ILE A 232 -22.41 -4.66 -9.71
CA ILE A 232 -22.55 -3.23 -10.03
C ILE A 232 -22.74 -3.02 -11.54
N ALA A 233 -21.88 -3.58 -12.36
CA ALA A 233 -21.98 -3.42 -13.81
C ALA A 233 -21.78 -4.76 -14.51
N ASN A 234 -22.82 -5.19 -15.26
CA ASN A 234 -22.83 -6.39 -16.09
C ASN A 234 -23.54 -6.11 -17.42
N PHE A 235 -23.17 -5.01 -18.07
CA PHE A 235 -23.75 -4.61 -19.35
C PHE A 235 -23.11 -5.39 -20.50
N ARG A 236 -23.69 -5.26 -21.69
CA ARG A 236 -23.12 -5.83 -22.92
C ARG A 236 -21.68 -5.34 -23.11
N GLY A 237 -20.79 -6.24 -23.53
CA GLY A 237 -19.38 -5.93 -23.73
C GLY A 237 -18.56 -5.91 -22.44
N SER A 238 -17.49 -5.12 -22.43
CA SER A 238 -16.59 -4.98 -21.29
C SER A 238 -17.17 -4.04 -20.20
N ASN A 239 -16.93 -4.39 -18.94
CA ASN A 239 -17.25 -3.59 -17.76
C ASN A 239 -16.01 -3.60 -16.87
N SER A 240 -15.27 -2.49 -16.78
CA SER A 240 -13.93 -2.50 -16.18
C SER A 240 -13.59 -1.18 -15.50
N ALA A 241 -12.38 -1.14 -14.89
CA ALA A 241 -11.74 0.02 -14.29
C ALA A 241 -12.67 0.83 -13.36
N PRO A 242 -13.22 0.23 -12.28
CA PRO A 242 -14.05 0.96 -11.34
C PRO A 242 -13.21 1.95 -10.52
N ALA A 243 -13.73 3.17 -10.33
CA ALA A 243 -13.17 4.17 -9.46
C ALA A 243 -14.26 4.84 -8.62
N TRP A 244 -14.09 4.88 -7.32
CA TRP A 244 -15.06 5.49 -6.42
C TRP A 244 -15.03 7.02 -6.47
N SER A 245 -16.21 7.64 -6.45
CA SER A 245 -16.32 9.07 -6.11
C SER A 245 -15.93 9.30 -4.64
N PRO A 246 -15.38 10.47 -4.28
CA PRO A 246 -14.93 10.74 -2.91
C PRO A 246 -16.02 10.66 -1.85
N ASP A 247 -17.28 10.87 -2.23
CA ASP A 247 -18.44 10.72 -1.33
C ASP A 247 -18.93 9.26 -1.20
N GLY A 248 -18.36 8.34 -1.98
CA GLY A 248 -18.68 6.91 -1.96
C GLY A 248 -20.05 6.54 -2.56
N ARG A 249 -20.72 7.48 -3.21
CA ARG A 249 -22.08 7.26 -3.76
C ARG A 249 -22.09 6.77 -5.19
N THR A 250 -21.02 7.02 -5.93
CA THR A 250 -20.92 6.75 -7.36
C THR A 250 -19.62 6.02 -7.67
N LEU A 251 -19.66 5.17 -8.68
CA LEU A 251 -18.49 4.60 -9.33
C LEU A 251 -18.39 5.15 -10.76
N ALA A 252 -17.23 5.67 -11.15
CA ALA A 252 -16.89 5.78 -12.54
C ALA A 252 -16.42 4.40 -13.03
N VAL A 253 -16.89 3.99 -14.20
CA VAL A 253 -16.57 2.69 -14.81
C VAL A 253 -16.34 2.85 -16.30
N THR A 254 -15.55 1.96 -16.87
CA THR A 254 -15.40 1.85 -18.32
C THR A 254 -16.36 0.80 -18.87
N LEU A 255 -17.25 1.18 -19.78
CA LEU A 255 -18.18 0.27 -20.43
C LEU A 255 -18.01 0.34 -21.94
N SER A 256 -18.14 -0.82 -22.64
CA SER A 256 -18.17 -0.88 -24.10
C SER A 256 -19.56 -1.23 -24.66
N ARG A 257 -20.62 -0.97 -23.88
CA ARG A 257 -22.02 -1.34 -24.21
C ARG A 257 -22.56 -0.69 -25.50
N ASP A 258 -22.09 0.51 -25.78
CA ASP A 258 -22.57 1.34 -26.91
C ASP A 258 -21.53 1.46 -28.04
N GLY A 259 -20.61 0.47 -28.17
CA GLY A 259 -19.55 0.45 -29.15
C GLY A 259 -18.16 0.40 -28.53
N GLY A 260 -17.36 1.47 -28.65
CA GLY A 260 -16.03 1.59 -28.02
C GLY A 260 -16.08 1.75 -26.50
N SER A 261 -14.95 1.55 -25.85
CA SER A 261 -14.81 1.75 -24.39
C SER A 261 -14.96 3.21 -24.01
N GLN A 262 -15.91 3.53 -23.15
CA GLN A 262 -16.25 4.89 -22.73
C GLN A 262 -16.49 4.94 -21.23
N LEU A 263 -16.43 6.15 -20.66
CA LEU A 263 -16.63 6.36 -19.23
C LEU A 263 -18.10 6.60 -18.89
N TYR A 264 -18.54 5.92 -17.85
CA TYR A 264 -19.89 6.06 -17.29
C TYR A 264 -19.80 6.26 -15.77
N ALA A 265 -20.78 6.97 -15.22
CA ALA A 265 -21.05 7.02 -13.79
C ALA A 265 -22.22 6.08 -13.48
N ILE A 266 -22.09 5.27 -12.45
CA ILE A 266 -23.13 4.37 -11.96
C ILE A 266 -23.25 4.53 -10.44
N ASP A 267 -24.46 4.45 -9.88
CA ASP A 267 -24.66 4.46 -8.45
C ASP A 267 -23.93 3.30 -7.75
N ALA A 268 -23.38 3.51 -6.59
CA ALA A 268 -22.65 2.48 -5.84
C ALA A 268 -23.55 1.30 -5.42
N GLY A 269 -24.85 1.48 -5.44
CA GLY A 269 -25.87 0.44 -5.31
C GLY A 269 -26.18 -0.33 -6.60
N GLY A 270 -25.63 0.09 -7.75
CA GLY A 270 -25.98 -0.40 -9.09
C GLY A 270 -27.09 0.43 -9.72
N GLY A 271 -27.51 0.04 -10.93
CA GLY A 271 -28.56 0.71 -11.68
C GLY A 271 -28.14 1.09 -13.09
N GLU A 272 -28.86 2.02 -13.74
CA GLU A 272 -28.54 2.47 -15.10
C GLU A 272 -27.33 3.43 -15.09
N PRO A 273 -26.32 3.18 -15.92
CA PRO A 273 -25.14 4.02 -16.00
C PRO A 273 -25.40 5.27 -16.84
N ARG A 274 -24.92 6.41 -16.38
CA ARG A 274 -24.94 7.68 -17.11
C ARG A 274 -23.58 7.88 -17.80
N ARG A 275 -23.60 8.02 -19.11
CA ARG A 275 -22.39 8.30 -19.90
C ARG A 275 -21.81 9.67 -19.55
N LEU A 276 -20.49 9.74 -19.32
CA LEU A 276 -19.78 10.97 -18.91
C LEU A 276 -19.28 11.77 -20.11
N ALA A 277 -18.75 11.09 -21.13
CA ALA A 277 -18.27 11.72 -22.36
C ALA A 277 -18.63 10.86 -23.56
N GLN A 278 -18.69 11.49 -24.74
CA GLN A 278 -18.86 10.78 -26.01
C GLN A 278 -17.63 11.04 -26.87
N SER A 279 -16.95 9.98 -27.26
CA SER A 279 -15.83 10.03 -28.20
C SER A 279 -15.85 8.79 -29.09
N SER A 280 -15.09 8.81 -30.18
CA SER A 280 -14.78 7.62 -30.99
C SER A 280 -13.54 6.88 -30.49
N SER A 281 -12.88 7.39 -29.46
CA SER A 281 -11.66 6.87 -28.89
C SER A 281 -11.93 5.90 -27.74
N ILE A 282 -10.91 5.19 -27.30
CA ILE A 282 -10.94 4.37 -26.09
C ILE A 282 -10.71 5.31 -24.90
N ASP A 283 -11.72 5.44 -24.03
CA ASP A 283 -11.64 6.15 -22.76
C ASP A 283 -11.74 5.12 -21.62
N THR A 284 -10.72 5.06 -20.74
CA THR A 284 -10.60 4.04 -19.68
C THR A 284 -9.84 4.56 -18.46
N GLU A 285 -9.74 3.74 -17.40
CA GLU A 285 -9.00 4.00 -16.17
C GLU A 285 -9.33 5.36 -15.54
N PRO A 286 -10.62 5.62 -15.22
CA PRO A 286 -11.00 6.86 -14.56
C PRO A 286 -10.48 6.90 -13.13
N VAL A 287 -10.13 8.10 -12.65
CA VAL A 287 -9.86 8.40 -11.23
C VAL A 287 -10.44 9.77 -10.88
N TYR A 288 -11.18 9.85 -9.78
CA TYR A 288 -11.73 11.13 -9.30
C TYR A 288 -10.65 11.97 -8.62
N THR A 289 -10.78 13.30 -8.73
CA THR A 289 -10.08 14.22 -7.84
C THR A 289 -10.68 14.14 -6.42
N PRO A 290 -9.88 14.41 -5.36
CA PRO A 290 -10.36 14.33 -3.97
C PRO A 290 -11.54 15.25 -3.66
N ASP A 291 -11.69 16.37 -4.37
CA ASP A 291 -12.81 17.28 -4.26
C ASP A 291 -14.05 16.86 -5.06
N GLY A 292 -13.96 15.73 -5.79
CA GLY A 292 -15.02 15.17 -6.62
C GLY A 292 -15.41 15.96 -7.85
N LYS A 293 -14.71 17.07 -8.17
CA LYS A 293 -15.09 17.95 -9.27
C LYS A 293 -14.64 17.49 -10.64
N SER A 294 -13.58 16.69 -10.70
CA SER A 294 -13.00 16.24 -11.98
C SER A 294 -12.71 14.74 -11.96
N ILE A 295 -12.56 14.18 -13.15
CA ILE A 295 -12.08 12.83 -13.41
C ILE A 295 -10.86 12.94 -14.32
N TYR A 296 -9.76 12.28 -13.94
CA TYR A 296 -8.64 12.00 -14.82
C TYR A 296 -8.85 10.60 -15.42
N PHE A 297 -8.41 10.40 -16.65
CA PHE A 297 -8.61 9.12 -17.34
C PHE A 297 -7.63 8.95 -18.48
N VAL A 298 -7.49 7.75 -18.97
CA VAL A 298 -6.68 7.41 -20.13
C VAL A 298 -7.54 7.48 -21.40
N SER A 299 -7.00 8.12 -22.45
CA SER A 299 -7.64 8.15 -23.77
C SER A 299 -6.60 8.12 -24.88
N ASP A 300 -6.94 7.43 -25.98
CA ASP A 300 -6.14 7.38 -27.21
C ASP A 300 -6.57 8.42 -28.26
N ARG A 301 -7.42 9.39 -27.89
CA ARG A 301 -7.94 10.44 -28.80
C ARG A 301 -6.87 11.29 -29.50
N GLY A 302 -5.65 11.33 -28.96
CA GLY A 302 -4.49 11.98 -29.54
C GLY A 302 -3.59 11.04 -30.35
N GLY A 303 -4.05 9.81 -30.67
CA GLY A 303 -3.35 8.79 -31.44
C GLY A 303 -2.68 7.71 -30.57
N ALA A 304 -2.30 8.02 -29.35
CA ALA A 304 -1.75 7.05 -28.38
C ALA A 304 -2.30 7.34 -26.98
N PRO A 305 -2.34 6.34 -26.08
CA PRO A 305 -2.81 6.51 -24.71
C PRO A 305 -2.10 7.64 -23.96
N GLN A 306 -2.88 8.59 -23.48
CA GLN A 306 -2.43 9.74 -22.69
C GLN A 306 -3.45 10.00 -21.58
N ILE A 307 -3.05 10.75 -20.57
CA ILE A 307 -3.94 11.14 -19.49
C ILE A 307 -4.65 12.43 -19.85
N TYR A 308 -5.96 12.42 -19.69
CA TYR A 308 -6.87 13.53 -19.89
C TYR A 308 -7.65 13.82 -18.61
N LYS A 309 -8.25 14.99 -18.54
CA LYS A 309 -9.09 15.47 -17.44
C LYS A 309 -10.41 15.99 -18.00
N MET A 310 -11.50 15.77 -17.27
CA MET A 310 -12.81 16.36 -17.55
C MET A 310 -13.56 16.65 -16.23
N PRO A 311 -14.61 17.50 -16.24
CA PRO A 311 -15.52 17.62 -15.11
C PRO A 311 -16.17 16.26 -14.78
N SER A 312 -16.39 15.95 -13.49
CA SER A 312 -16.96 14.67 -13.05
C SER A 312 -18.39 14.41 -13.53
N MET A 313 -19.10 15.48 -13.87
CA MET A 313 -20.44 15.40 -14.46
C MET A 313 -20.42 15.25 -15.99
N GLY A 314 -19.23 15.20 -16.59
CA GLY A 314 -19.02 15.24 -18.05
C GLY A 314 -18.79 16.66 -18.57
N GLY A 315 -18.31 16.78 -19.80
CA GLY A 315 -18.07 18.09 -20.44
C GLY A 315 -16.74 18.15 -21.19
N ASN A 316 -16.09 19.33 -21.18
CA ASN A 316 -14.85 19.55 -21.92
C ASN A 316 -13.71 18.65 -21.43
N VAL A 317 -12.96 18.10 -22.37
CA VAL A 317 -11.84 17.18 -22.10
C VAL A 317 -10.53 17.90 -22.45
N GLU A 318 -9.61 17.88 -21.50
CA GLU A 318 -8.30 18.52 -21.59
C GLU A 318 -7.20 17.47 -21.47
N ARG A 319 -6.16 17.55 -22.31
CA ARG A 319 -4.98 16.68 -22.21
C ARG A 319 -4.11 17.14 -21.06
N VAL A 320 -3.59 16.20 -20.27
CA VAL A 320 -2.74 16.47 -19.09
C VAL A 320 -1.29 16.05 -19.34
N THR A 321 -1.06 14.90 -19.99
CA THR A 321 0.31 14.42 -20.27
C THR A 321 0.74 14.74 -21.68
N PHE A 322 1.92 15.35 -21.83
CA PHE A 322 2.50 15.76 -23.11
C PHE A 322 3.85 15.08 -23.39
N ALA A 323 4.58 14.70 -22.35
CA ALA A 323 5.83 13.97 -22.46
C ALA A 323 5.56 12.46 -22.52
N GLY A 324 6.39 11.72 -23.27
CA GLY A 324 6.21 10.28 -23.48
C GLY A 324 5.17 9.94 -24.53
N SER A 325 5.31 8.77 -25.15
CA SER A 325 4.42 8.30 -26.21
C SER A 325 3.23 7.47 -25.72
N TYR A 326 3.26 7.06 -24.43
CA TYR A 326 2.25 6.14 -23.86
C TYR A 326 2.20 6.36 -22.35
N ASN A 327 1.10 6.92 -21.84
CA ASN A 327 0.89 7.24 -20.44
C ASN A 327 -0.45 6.68 -19.96
N ILE A 328 -0.42 5.85 -18.91
CA ILE A 328 -1.57 5.08 -18.39
C ILE A 328 -1.57 5.05 -16.87
N SER A 329 -2.59 4.42 -16.28
CA SER A 329 -2.74 4.15 -14.84
C SER A 329 -2.60 5.41 -13.98
N PRO A 330 -3.45 6.44 -14.21
CA PRO A 330 -3.43 7.64 -13.40
C PRO A 330 -3.86 7.37 -11.95
N ALA A 331 -3.19 8.01 -11.00
CA ALA A 331 -3.60 8.07 -9.60
C ALA A 331 -3.42 9.50 -9.08
N ILE A 332 -4.42 10.04 -8.39
CA ILE A 332 -4.37 11.38 -7.80
C ILE A 332 -4.07 11.27 -6.32
N SER A 333 -3.13 12.07 -5.82
CA SER A 333 -2.85 12.11 -4.38
C SER A 333 -4.06 12.63 -3.59
N PRO A 334 -4.32 12.11 -2.38
CA PRO A 334 -5.42 12.56 -1.53
C PRO A 334 -5.44 14.07 -1.21
N ASP A 335 -4.28 14.74 -1.23
CA ASP A 335 -4.18 16.20 -1.08
C ASP A 335 -4.44 16.96 -2.39
N GLY A 336 -4.66 16.26 -3.51
CA GLY A 336 -4.93 16.83 -4.81
C GLY A 336 -3.75 17.52 -5.49
N ARG A 337 -2.53 17.39 -4.97
CA ARG A 337 -1.34 18.09 -5.48
C ARG A 337 -0.60 17.33 -6.58
N TRP A 338 -0.70 15.99 -6.58
CA TRP A 338 0.12 15.12 -7.41
C TRP A 338 -0.73 14.19 -8.27
N LEU A 339 -0.29 13.97 -9.49
CA LEU A 339 -0.74 12.89 -10.38
C LEU A 339 0.41 11.91 -10.56
N ALA A 340 0.26 10.68 -10.10
CA ALA A 340 1.14 9.57 -10.46
C ALA A 340 0.60 8.85 -11.69
N TYR A 341 1.47 8.33 -12.53
CA TYR A 341 1.10 7.59 -13.73
C TYR A 341 2.26 6.73 -14.23
N ILE A 342 1.93 5.75 -15.06
CA ILE A 342 2.93 4.90 -15.72
C ILE A 342 3.21 5.44 -17.10
N SER A 343 4.47 5.74 -17.39
CA SER A 343 4.95 6.22 -18.68
C SER A 343 5.86 5.18 -19.34
N ARG A 344 5.67 4.97 -20.64
CA ARG A 344 6.55 4.11 -21.44
C ARG A 344 7.72 4.94 -21.97
N VAL A 345 8.93 4.65 -21.45
CA VAL A 345 10.19 5.31 -21.81
C VAL A 345 11.15 4.27 -22.35
N SER A 346 11.58 4.38 -23.60
CA SER A 346 12.51 3.44 -24.26
C SER A 346 12.09 1.97 -24.13
N GLY A 347 10.78 1.69 -24.18
CA GLY A 347 10.21 0.36 -24.07
C GLY A 347 9.92 -0.11 -22.65
N ALA A 348 10.45 0.54 -21.61
CA ALA A 348 10.22 0.25 -20.21
C ALA A 348 9.03 1.07 -19.66
N PHE A 349 8.24 0.46 -18.77
CA PHE A 349 7.17 1.13 -18.05
C PHE A 349 7.71 1.62 -16.72
N LYS A 350 7.62 2.93 -16.46
CA LYS A 350 8.17 3.60 -15.29
C LYS A 350 7.17 4.49 -14.61
N LEU A 351 7.21 4.53 -13.29
CA LEU A 351 6.40 5.44 -12.49
C LEU A 351 6.92 6.87 -12.62
N HIS A 352 6.01 7.76 -13.00
CA HIS A 352 6.22 9.21 -13.06
C HIS A 352 5.22 9.93 -12.16
N ILE A 353 5.57 11.13 -11.72
CA ILE A 353 4.64 12.04 -11.05
C ILE A 353 4.66 13.42 -11.71
N ILE A 354 3.50 14.08 -11.67
CA ILE A 354 3.32 15.49 -12.05
C ILE A 354 2.87 16.25 -10.82
N GLU A 355 3.53 17.36 -10.50
CA GLU A 355 2.97 18.36 -9.61
C GLU A 355 1.91 19.17 -10.37
N LEU A 356 0.64 19.03 -9.98
CA LEU A 356 -0.48 19.57 -10.77
C LEU A 356 -0.50 21.09 -10.85
N ALA A 357 0.07 21.78 -9.86
CA ALA A 357 0.12 23.25 -9.83
C ALA A 357 1.18 23.84 -10.78
N SER A 358 2.34 23.19 -10.87
CA SER A 358 3.48 23.67 -11.69
C SER A 358 3.59 22.96 -13.03
N GLY A 359 2.99 21.78 -13.17
CA GLY A 359 3.17 20.90 -14.33
C GLY A 359 4.54 20.22 -14.37
N ALA A 360 5.36 20.32 -13.31
CA ALA A 360 6.66 19.68 -13.23
C ALA A 360 6.53 18.16 -13.21
N VAL A 361 7.28 17.47 -14.06
CA VAL A 361 7.26 16.01 -14.23
C VAL A 361 8.57 15.40 -13.75
N ASN A 362 8.47 14.38 -12.90
CA ASN A 362 9.62 13.62 -12.42
C ASN A 362 9.42 12.12 -12.63
N ALA A 363 10.47 11.43 -13.10
CA ALA A 363 10.54 9.98 -13.06
C ALA A 363 10.94 9.54 -11.65
N ILE A 364 10.16 8.61 -11.04
CA ILE A 364 10.33 8.19 -9.65
C ILE A 364 11.08 6.87 -9.57
N THR A 365 10.93 6.00 -10.57
CA THR A 365 11.52 4.67 -10.56
C THR A 365 12.54 4.50 -11.68
N ASP A 366 13.45 3.56 -11.45
CA ASP A 366 14.45 3.06 -12.38
C ASP A 366 14.17 1.64 -12.89
N THR A 367 13.11 1.02 -12.38
CA THR A 367 12.58 -0.27 -12.81
C THR A 367 11.97 -0.22 -14.22
N SER A 368 11.61 -1.38 -14.80
CA SER A 368 11.23 -1.46 -16.22
C SER A 368 9.82 -1.98 -16.48
N ALA A 369 9.11 -2.41 -15.42
CA ALA A 369 7.80 -3.03 -15.51
C ALA A 369 6.87 -2.57 -14.37
N ASP A 370 6.84 -1.25 -14.14
CA ASP A 370 5.99 -0.67 -13.11
C ASP A 370 4.54 -0.61 -13.57
N GLU A 371 3.62 -0.84 -12.64
CA GLU A 371 2.19 -0.80 -12.90
C GLU A 371 1.39 -0.33 -11.68
N SER A 372 0.20 0.19 -11.91
CA SER A 372 -0.85 0.46 -10.93
C SER A 372 -0.37 1.23 -9.68
N PRO A 373 0.13 2.45 -9.84
CA PRO A 373 0.50 3.27 -8.69
C PRO A 373 -0.75 3.66 -7.88
N SER A 374 -0.64 3.66 -6.55
CA SER A 374 -1.67 4.15 -5.64
C SER A 374 -1.03 4.90 -4.48
N PHE A 375 -1.59 6.07 -4.13
CA PHE A 375 -1.06 6.90 -3.06
C PHE A 375 -1.49 6.43 -1.68
N ALA A 376 -0.59 6.51 -0.71
CA ALA A 376 -0.95 6.46 0.71
C ALA A 376 -1.90 7.62 1.06
N PRO A 377 -2.84 7.44 2.01
CA PRO A 377 -3.86 8.45 2.30
C PRO A 377 -3.30 9.76 2.88
N ASN A 378 -2.03 9.78 3.34
CA ASN A 378 -1.32 10.98 3.73
C ASN A 378 -0.57 11.67 2.58
N SER A 379 -0.67 11.17 1.35
CA SER A 379 0.01 11.71 0.16
C SER A 379 1.55 11.72 0.23
N ARG A 380 2.17 10.88 1.06
CA ARG A 380 3.64 10.87 1.26
C ARG A 380 4.34 9.69 0.63
N LEU A 381 3.62 8.61 0.38
CA LEU A 381 4.14 7.39 -0.23
C LEU A 381 3.26 6.96 -1.40
N ILE A 382 3.84 6.21 -2.32
CA ILE A 382 3.15 5.53 -3.41
C ILE A 382 3.46 4.04 -3.30
N VAL A 383 2.45 3.17 -3.34
CA VAL A 383 2.60 1.75 -3.60
C VAL A 383 2.47 1.50 -5.10
N TYR A 384 3.25 0.59 -5.64
CA TYR A 384 3.19 0.17 -7.04
C TYR A 384 3.65 -1.28 -7.18
N ALA A 385 3.21 -1.97 -8.22
CA ALA A 385 3.75 -3.27 -8.56
C ALA A 385 4.88 -3.13 -9.60
N THR A 386 5.87 -4.00 -9.53
CA THR A 386 7.02 -4.01 -10.45
C THR A 386 7.68 -5.37 -10.50
N GLN A 387 8.67 -5.53 -11.37
CA GLN A 387 9.55 -6.69 -11.39
C GLN A 387 10.93 -6.36 -10.84
N GLN A 388 11.33 -7.12 -9.82
CA GLN A 388 12.69 -7.11 -9.28
C GLN A 388 13.34 -8.47 -9.49
N GLN A 389 14.50 -8.50 -10.15
CA GLN A 389 15.25 -9.75 -10.42
C GLN A 389 14.36 -10.85 -11.04
N GLY A 390 13.48 -10.47 -11.96
CA GLY A 390 12.55 -11.37 -12.65
C GLY A 390 11.38 -11.88 -11.81
N ARG A 391 11.17 -11.35 -10.60
CA ARG A 391 10.03 -11.66 -9.73
C ARG A 391 9.17 -10.42 -9.54
N GLU A 392 7.87 -10.62 -9.57
CA GLU A 392 6.93 -9.55 -9.25
C GLU A 392 6.95 -9.21 -7.77
N ALA A 393 6.82 -7.94 -7.45
CA ALA A 393 6.85 -7.41 -6.10
C ALA A 393 5.98 -6.17 -5.97
N LEU A 394 5.42 -5.96 -4.79
CA LEU A 394 4.90 -4.66 -4.39
C LEU A 394 6.02 -3.85 -3.73
N MET A 395 6.14 -2.62 -4.16
CA MET A 395 7.11 -1.66 -3.65
C MET A 395 6.38 -0.42 -3.15
N THR A 396 6.92 0.21 -2.14
CA THR A 396 6.57 1.59 -1.79
C THR A 396 7.72 2.52 -2.15
N THR A 397 7.40 3.76 -2.47
CA THR A 397 8.40 4.81 -2.72
C THR A 397 7.94 6.16 -2.17
N THR A 398 8.89 7.00 -1.78
CA THR A 398 8.65 8.43 -1.52
C THR A 398 8.41 9.17 -2.83
N LEU A 399 7.80 10.36 -2.77
CA LEU A 399 7.46 11.15 -3.97
C LEU A 399 8.69 11.66 -4.73
N ASP A 400 9.84 11.72 -4.09
CA ASP A 400 11.12 12.07 -4.72
C ASP A 400 11.88 10.83 -5.26
N GLY A 401 11.32 9.62 -5.07
CA GLY A 401 11.90 8.36 -5.53
C GLY A 401 13.17 7.91 -4.81
N LYS A 402 13.59 8.62 -3.76
CA LYS A 402 14.86 8.34 -3.06
C LYS A 402 14.78 7.13 -2.16
N LEU A 403 13.67 6.92 -1.49
CA LEU A 403 13.44 5.72 -0.70
C LEU A 403 12.52 4.76 -1.46
N LYS A 404 12.94 3.53 -1.57
CA LYS A 404 12.14 2.43 -2.11
C LYS A 404 12.20 1.26 -1.14
N ALA A 405 11.04 0.73 -0.76
CA ALA A 405 10.95 -0.41 0.14
C ALA A 405 10.07 -1.50 -0.46
N ARG A 406 10.54 -2.74 -0.41
CA ARG A 406 9.73 -3.89 -0.78
C ARG A 406 8.76 -4.22 0.34
N LEU A 407 7.50 -4.43 0.01
CA LEU A 407 6.51 -4.91 0.97
C LEU A 407 6.74 -6.40 1.26
N ALA A 408 6.47 -6.80 2.51
CA ALA A 408 6.73 -8.16 2.99
C ALA A 408 5.62 -9.16 2.60
N GLY A 409 5.86 -10.43 2.90
CA GLY A 409 4.84 -11.48 2.98
C GLY A 409 4.30 -12.04 1.66
N GLN A 410 4.90 -11.71 0.50
CA GLN A 410 4.23 -11.99 -0.78
C GLN A 410 4.94 -13.02 -1.64
N ASN A 411 4.19 -14.04 -2.06
CA ASN A 411 4.62 -15.07 -3.01
C ASN A 411 3.67 -15.10 -4.22
N GLY A 412 4.23 -15.31 -5.41
CA GLY A 412 3.46 -15.45 -6.65
C GLY A 412 3.53 -14.22 -7.54
N ASN A 413 2.67 -14.21 -8.57
CA ASN A 413 2.51 -13.10 -9.49
C ASN A 413 1.59 -12.06 -8.83
N ILE A 414 2.17 -10.94 -8.40
CA ILE A 414 1.50 -9.90 -7.61
C ILE A 414 1.28 -8.66 -8.45
N ARG A 415 0.05 -8.14 -8.45
CA ARG A 415 -0.35 -7.03 -9.32
C ARG A 415 -1.37 -6.11 -8.68
N GLU A 416 -1.52 -4.96 -9.29
CA GLU A 416 -2.62 -4.01 -9.10
C GLU A 416 -2.88 -3.65 -7.64
N PRO A 417 -1.87 -3.11 -6.93
CA PRO A 417 -2.09 -2.63 -5.58
C PRO A 417 -2.99 -1.40 -5.57
N ASP A 418 -3.83 -1.31 -4.53
CA ASP A 418 -4.55 -0.09 -4.20
C ASP A 418 -4.45 0.19 -2.70
N TRP A 419 -4.02 1.40 -2.34
CA TRP A 419 -3.85 1.82 -0.96
C TRP A 419 -5.17 2.33 -0.38
N GLY A 420 -5.62 1.72 0.70
CA GLY A 420 -6.86 2.10 1.36
C GLY A 420 -6.78 3.43 2.11
N PRO A 421 -7.95 4.01 2.42
CA PRO A 421 -8.04 5.26 3.17
C PRO A 421 -7.66 5.07 4.64
N PHE A 422 -7.53 6.19 5.36
CA PHE A 422 -7.47 6.15 6.83
C PHE A 422 -8.67 5.40 7.39
N GLN A 423 -8.41 4.48 8.32
CA GLN A 423 -9.47 3.77 9.00
C GLN A 423 -10.15 4.71 10.00
N LYS A 424 -11.48 4.66 10.07
CA LYS A 424 -12.22 5.34 11.15
C LYS A 424 -11.83 4.67 12.47
N GLN A 425 -11.40 5.49 13.42
CA GLN A 425 -11.11 5.06 14.79
C GLN A 425 -12.41 4.66 15.51
#